data_3ad13b502b535dfffc25f05345539814
#
_entry.id   3ad13b502b535dfffc25f05345539814
#
_cell.length_a   1.000
_cell.length_b   1.000
_cell.length_c   1.000
_cell.angle_alpha   90.00
_cell.angle_beta   90.00
_cell.angle_gamma   90.00
#
_symmetry.space_group_name_H-M   'P 1'
#
loop_
_entity.id
_entity.type
_entity.pdbx_description
1 polymer ?
#
loop_
_entity_poly.entity_id
_entity_poly.type
_entity_poly.pdbx_seq_one_letter_code
_entity_poly.pdbx_strand_id
1 'polypeptide(L)'
;MPIADQTSVNAILNDGIGLGGFFVIPAVTALICIAEPIISGLFAYGAFSAEDAAVTALALQAYALGLLGFVATKLFQPAFYAAGQPTTVLRVSICAVLVNVAGSLILMRIYGHVGLAIATSISGVMAALILGILLVRSGKLAGMPFGLLGRLCLASACMAAGLLVTKQVMPD
;
A
#
# COMPACT_ATOMS: atom_id res chain seq x y z
N MET A 1 16.62 -4.48 28.62
CA MET A 1 15.19 -4.15 28.49
C MET A 1 14.39 -5.34 28.99
N PRO A 2 13.49 -5.22 29.95
CA PRO A 2 12.79 -6.36 30.55
C PRO A 2 11.81 -7.00 29.57
N ILE A 3 11.66 -8.33 29.69
CA ILE A 3 10.85 -9.20 28.80
C ILE A 3 9.37 -8.76 28.72
N ALA A 4 8.86 -8.08 29.75
CA ALA A 4 7.50 -7.54 29.76
C ALA A 4 7.23 -6.48 28.67
N ASP A 5 8.27 -5.80 28.19
CA ASP A 5 8.15 -4.73 27.19
C ASP A 5 8.01 -5.28 25.76
N GLN A 6 8.54 -6.47 25.48
CA GLN A 6 8.45 -7.07 24.13
C GLN A 6 7.07 -7.64 23.83
N THR A 7 6.38 -8.19 24.83
CA THR A 7 5.02 -8.72 24.68
C THR A 7 4.03 -7.60 24.39
N SER A 8 4.20 -6.46 25.06
CA SER A 8 3.37 -5.27 24.84
C SER A 8 3.60 -4.66 23.45
N VAL A 9 4.85 -4.60 23.00
CA VAL A 9 5.18 -4.09 21.66
C VAL A 9 4.60 -5.00 20.57
N ASN A 10 4.68 -6.32 20.74
CA ASN A 10 4.11 -7.27 19.79
C ASN A 10 2.58 -7.19 19.71
N ALA A 11 1.90 -7.01 20.85
CA ALA A 11 0.46 -6.83 20.89
C ALA A 11 0.05 -5.55 20.15
N ILE A 12 0.69 -4.42 20.43
CA ILE A 12 0.42 -3.14 19.75
C ILE A 12 0.68 -3.23 18.24
N LEU A 13 1.75 -3.93 17.84
CA LEU A 13 2.04 -4.14 16.42
C LEU A 13 0.98 -4.99 15.72
N ASN A 14 0.54 -6.08 16.35
CA ASN A 14 -0.48 -6.96 15.80
C ASN A 14 -1.84 -6.25 15.69
N ASP A 15 -2.21 -5.48 16.70
CA ASP A 15 -3.43 -4.65 16.67
C ASP A 15 -3.32 -3.57 15.58
N GLY A 16 -2.18 -2.92 15.47
CA GLY A 16 -1.90 -1.94 14.42
C GLY A 16 -1.99 -2.53 13.01
N ILE A 17 -1.41 -3.72 12.79
CA ILE A 17 -1.49 -4.45 11.52
C ILE A 17 -2.94 -4.85 11.23
N GLY A 18 -3.68 -5.31 12.24
CA GLY A 18 -5.09 -5.66 12.11
C GLY A 18 -5.95 -4.47 11.72
N LEU A 19 -5.82 -3.35 12.44
CA LEU A 19 -6.56 -2.11 12.15
C LEU A 19 -6.14 -1.50 10.81
N GLY A 20 -4.84 -1.43 10.53
CA GLY A 20 -4.32 -0.91 9.27
C GLY A 20 -4.82 -1.74 8.08
N GLY A 21 -4.77 -3.07 8.18
CA GLY A 21 -5.30 -3.99 7.18
C GLY A 21 -6.81 -3.82 6.97
N PHE A 22 -7.56 -3.66 8.06
CA PHE A 22 -9.02 -3.47 8.02
C PHE A 22 -9.44 -2.25 7.18
N PHE A 23 -8.71 -1.15 7.27
CA PHE A 23 -9.01 0.06 6.47
C PHE A 23 -8.37 0.02 5.08
N VAL A 24 -7.12 -0.44 4.98
CA VAL A 24 -6.34 -0.31 3.74
C VAL A 24 -6.74 -1.34 2.70
N ILE A 25 -7.00 -2.60 3.09
CA ILE A 25 -7.34 -3.64 2.11
C ILE A 25 -8.64 -3.32 1.36
N PRO A 26 -9.76 -2.97 2.03
CA PRO A 26 -10.96 -2.54 1.33
C PRO A 26 -10.77 -1.26 0.51
N ALA A 27 -10.03 -0.27 1.05
CA ALA A 27 -9.77 0.99 0.35
C ALA A 27 -8.99 0.77 -0.96
N VAL A 28 -7.93 -0.04 -0.93
CA VAL A 28 -7.15 -0.40 -2.12
C VAL A 28 -8.03 -1.14 -3.13
N THR A 29 -8.83 -2.08 -2.67
CA THR A 29 -9.75 -2.85 -3.51
C THR A 29 -10.77 -1.92 -4.19
N ALA A 30 -11.38 -1.00 -3.45
CA ALA A 30 -12.29 -0.01 -4.00
C ALA A 30 -11.60 0.87 -5.05
N LEU A 31 -10.42 1.44 -4.72
CA LEU A 31 -9.65 2.29 -5.63
C LEU A 31 -9.28 1.57 -6.93
N ILE A 32 -8.99 0.28 -6.88
CA ILE A 32 -8.70 -0.51 -8.10
C ILE A 32 -9.96 -0.72 -8.93
N CYS A 33 -11.10 -1.06 -8.29
CA CYS A 33 -12.34 -1.38 -8.99
C CYS A 33 -13.03 -0.16 -9.61
N ILE A 34 -12.99 0.99 -8.91
CA ILE A 34 -13.74 2.20 -9.31
C ILE A 34 -12.82 3.38 -9.65
N ALA A 35 -11.53 3.12 -9.99
CA ALA A 35 -10.59 4.17 -10.38
C ALA A 35 -11.11 5.02 -11.53
N GLU A 36 -11.58 4.39 -12.60
CA GLU A 36 -12.06 5.05 -13.80
C GLU A 36 -13.33 5.91 -13.57
N PRO A 37 -14.39 5.40 -12.90
CA PRO A 37 -15.53 6.23 -12.51
C PRO A 37 -15.15 7.41 -11.60
N ILE A 38 -14.21 7.22 -10.68
CA ILE A 38 -13.75 8.30 -9.82
C ILE A 38 -13.08 9.41 -10.64
N ILE A 39 -12.13 9.03 -11.50
CA ILE A 39 -11.39 10.00 -12.32
C ILE A 39 -12.32 10.69 -13.31
N SER A 40 -13.19 9.94 -13.99
CA SER A 40 -14.16 10.51 -14.92
C SER A 40 -15.13 11.47 -14.23
N GLY A 41 -15.69 11.07 -13.07
CA GLY A 41 -16.63 11.89 -12.34
C GLY A 41 -16.02 13.17 -11.75
N LEU A 42 -14.72 13.17 -11.45
CA LEU A 42 -14.04 14.33 -10.85
C LEU A 42 -13.38 15.25 -11.89
N PHE A 43 -12.89 14.70 -12.99
CA PHE A 43 -12.01 15.43 -13.91
C PHE A 43 -12.49 15.46 -15.38
N ALA A 44 -13.51 14.68 -15.78
CA ALA A 44 -13.98 14.65 -17.17
C ALA A 44 -14.77 15.92 -17.56
N TYR A 45 -14.15 17.08 -17.37
CA TYR A 45 -14.72 18.38 -17.71
C TYR A 45 -13.74 19.19 -18.57
N GLY A 46 -14.27 19.94 -19.52
CA GLY A 46 -13.49 20.86 -20.34
C GLY A 46 -12.53 20.15 -21.31
N ALA A 47 -11.24 20.39 -21.19
CA ALA A 47 -10.20 19.86 -22.08
C ALA A 47 -9.72 18.46 -21.70
N PHE A 48 -10.20 17.86 -20.61
CA PHE A 48 -9.78 16.54 -20.14
C PHE A 48 -10.52 15.45 -20.92
N SER A 49 -9.80 14.69 -21.72
CA SER A 49 -10.37 13.68 -22.59
C SER A 49 -10.66 12.35 -21.86
N ALA A 50 -11.48 11.49 -22.43
CA ALA A 50 -11.72 10.15 -21.92
C ALA A 50 -10.43 9.30 -21.89
N GLU A 51 -9.52 9.53 -22.84
CA GLU A 51 -8.22 8.87 -22.87
C GLU A 51 -7.34 9.31 -21.71
N ASP A 52 -7.32 10.61 -21.38
CA ASP A 52 -6.62 11.14 -20.18
C ASP A 52 -7.18 10.55 -18.89
N ALA A 53 -8.51 10.37 -18.83
CA ALA A 53 -9.18 9.74 -17.70
C ALA A 53 -8.74 8.29 -17.53
N ALA A 54 -8.69 7.50 -18.58
CA ALA A 54 -8.25 6.10 -18.53
C ALA A 54 -6.80 5.96 -18.08
N VAL A 55 -5.90 6.78 -18.62
CA VAL A 55 -4.48 6.75 -18.24
C VAL A 55 -4.27 7.21 -16.79
N THR A 56 -5.03 8.21 -16.35
CA THR A 56 -4.98 8.68 -14.95
C THR A 56 -5.55 7.62 -14.00
N ALA A 57 -6.59 6.90 -14.38
CA ALA A 57 -7.14 5.79 -13.61
C ALA A 57 -6.12 4.65 -13.44
N LEU A 58 -5.34 4.33 -14.48
CA LEU A 58 -4.24 3.36 -14.37
C LEU A 58 -3.16 3.82 -13.38
N ALA A 59 -2.83 5.11 -13.37
CA ALA A 59 -1.90 5.65 -12.38
C ALA A 59 -2.47 5.54 -10.96
N LEU A 60 -3.76 5.84 -10.76
CA LEU A 60 -4.44 5.68 -9.48
C LEU A 60 -4.44 4.24 -8.99
N GLN A 61 -4.70 3.26 -9.88
CA GLN A 61 -4.62 1.84 -9.56
C GLN A 61 -3.21 1.42 -9.14
N ALA A 62 -2.19 1.90 -9.86
CA ALA A 62 -0.80 1.65 -9.50
C ALA A 62 -0.46 2.21 -8.11
N TYR A 63 -0.86 3.44 -7.78
CA TYR A 63 -0.69 4.02 -6.45
C TYR A 63 -1.48 3.27 -5.37
N ALA A 64 -2.68 2.78 -5.67
CA ALA A 64 -3.48 2.00 -4.73
C ALA A 64 -2.74 0.73 -4.27
N LEU A 65 -2.06 0.03 -5.18
CA LEU A 65 -1.20 -1.11 -4.81
C LEU A 65 -0.04 -0.69 -3.90
N GLY A 66 0.58 0.46 -4.17
CA GLY A 66 1.65 1.03 -3.34
C GLY A 66 1.20 1.38 -1.93
N LEU A 67 -0.08 1.75 -1.75
CA LEU A 67 -0.64 2.13 -0.45
C LEU A 67 -0.49 1.03 0.60
N LEU A 68 -0.61 -0.25 0.23
CA LEU A 68 -0.34 -1.38 1.12
C LEU A 68 1.08 -1.33 1.68
N GLY A 69 2.07 -1.08 0.82
CA GLY A 69 3.47 -0.95 1.22
C GLY A 69 3.72 0.25 2.12
N PHE A 70 3.15 1.40 1.79
CA PHE A 70 3.30 2.62 2.59
C PHE A 70 2.71 2.47 3.98
N VAL A 71 1.50 1.92 4.10
CA VAL A 71 0.88 1.70 5.41
C VAL A 71 1.64 0.66 6.21
N ALA A 72 2.05 -0.47 5.61
CA ALA A 72 2.86 -1.47 6.29
C ALA A 72 4.18 -0.86 6.80
N THR A 73 4.85 -0.02 5.99
CA THR A 73 6.06 0.70 6.40
C THR A 73 5.81 1.55 7.65
N LYS A 74 4.70 2.32 7.68
CA LYS A 74 4.32 3.16 8.82
C LYS A 74 4.00 2.36 10.09
N LEU A 75 3.47 1.16 9.93
CA LEU A 75 3.18 0.26 11.05
C LEU A 75 4.47 -0.38 11.62
N PHE A 76 5.46 -0.65 10.77
CA PHE A 76 6.71 -1.30 11.20
C PHE A 76 7.73 -0.32 11.81
N GLN A 77 7.78 0.93 11.35
CA GLN A 77 8.74 1.94 11.80
C GLN A 77 8.78 2.13 13.33
N PRO A 78 7.64 2.25 14.04
CA PRO A 78 7.64 2.46 15.50
C PRO A 78 8.36 1.36 16.28
N ALA A 79 8.31 0.11 15.80
CA ALA A 79 9.01 -1.01 16.45
C ALA A 79 10.55 -0.86 16.41
N PHE A 80 11.08 -0.28 15.32
CA PHE A 80 12.51 0.03 15.23
C PHE A 80 12.88 1.23 16.10
N TYR A 81 12.03 2.25 16.19
CA TYR A 81 12.26 3.40 17.04
C TYR A 81 12.24 3.01 18.52
N ALA A 82 11.27 2.21 18.94
CA ALA A 82 11.19 1.67 20.30
C ALA A 82 12.40 0.78 20.66
N ALA A 83 12.98 0.11 19.67
CA ALA A 83 14.18 -0.70 19.82
C ALA A 83 15.51 0.11 19.80
N GLY A 84 15.45 1.43 19.70
CA GLY A 84 16.63 2.29 19.60
C GLY A 84 17.41 2.12 18.29
N GLN A 85 16.75 1.68 17.21
CA GLN A 85 17.36 1.43 15.91
C GLN A 85 16.82 2.36 14.80
N PRO A 86 16.80 3.69 14.99
CA PRO A 86 16.30 4.64 13.98
C PRO A 86 17.16 4.64 12.71
N THR A 87 18.45 4.30 12.81
CA THR A 87 19.37 4.22 11.67
C THR A 87 18.98 3.14 10.68
N THR A 88 18.34 2.05 11.12
CA THR A 88 17.83 1.00 10.23
C THR A 88 16.70 1.54 9.36
N VAL A 89 15.74 2.25 9.98
CA VAL A 89 14.63 2.89 9.25
C VAL A 89 15.17 3.93 8.26
N LEU A 90 16.14 4.74 8.66
CA LEU A 90 16.76 5.73 7.81
C LEU A 90 17.42 5.09 6.57
N ARG A 91 18.22 4.02 6.76
CA ARG A 91 18.87 3.31 5.65
C ARG A 91 17.86 2.74 4.66
N VAL A 92 16.80 2.09 5.15
CA VAL A 92 15.73 1.55 4.30
C VAL A 92 15.01 2.67 3.55
N SER A 93 14.74 3.79 4.22
CA SER A 93 14.08 4.94 3.58
C SER A 93 14.95 5.56 2.49
N ILE A 94 16.26 5.72 2.71
CA ILE A 94 17.19 6.21 1.67
C ILE A 94 17.21 5.25 0.48
N CYS A 95 17.30 3.95 0.73
CA CYS A 95 17.28 2.94 -0.33
C CYS A 95 15.97 3.01 -1.14
N ALA A 96 14.82 3.15 -0.47
CA ALA A 96 13.53 3.28 -1.11
C ALA A 96 13.43 4.54 -1.98
N VAL A 97 13.96 5.68 -1.51
CA VAL A 97 14.03 6.92 -2.29
C VAL A 97 14.89 6.75 -3.53
N LEU A 98 16.07 6.14 -3.40
CA LEU A 98 16.96 5.90 -4.54
C LEU A 98 16.31 5.00 -5.59
N VAL A 99 15.65 3.91 -5.16
CA VAL A 99 14.90 3.02 -6.06
C VAL A 99 13.71 3.74 -6.69
N ASN A 100 13.01 4.59 -5.95
CA ASN A 100 11.92 5.40 -6.49
C ASN A 100 12.44 6.36 -7.57
N VAL A 101 13.48 7.13 -7.28
CA VAL A 101 14.05 8.10 -8.24
C VAL A 101 14.55 7.38 -9.48
N ALA A 102 15.36 6.33 -9.33
CA ALA A 102 15.88 5.56 -10.47
C ALA A 102 14.76 4.91 -11.28
N GLY A 103 13.83 4.27 -10.60
CA GLY A 103 12.65 3.64 -11.22
C GLY A 103 11.78 4.66 -11.96
N SER A 104 11.52 5.82 -11.35
CA SER A 104 10.76 6.92 -11.97
C SER A 104 11.40 7.43 -13.25
N LEU A 105 12.72 7.65 -13.25
CA LEU A 105 13.44 8.12 -14.44
C LEU A 105 13.40 7.11 -15.59
N ILE A 106 13.41 5.81 -15.28
CA ILE A 106 13.36 4.74 -16.28
C ILE A 106 11.92 4.54 -16.78
N LEU A 107 10.98 4.34 -15.85
CA LEU A 107 9.61 3.99 -16.21
C LEU A 107 8.83 5.17 -16.81
N MET A 108 9.17 6.41 -16.42
CA MET A 108 8.56 7.60 -17.01
C MET A 108 8.84 7.71 -18.51
N ARG A 109 10.02 7.23 -18.98
CA ARG A 109 10.35 7.23 -20.43
C ARG A 109 9.53 6.22 -21.22
N ILE A 110 9.02 5.15 -20.58
CA ILE A 110 8.28 4.05 -21.23
C ILE A 110 6.78 4.24 -21.09
N TYR A 111 6.32 4.59 -19.88
CA TYR A 111 4.91 4.63 -19.49
C TYR A 111 4.41 6.04 -19.13
N GLY A 112 5.22 7.09 -19.37
CA GLY A 112 4.86 8.44 -18.97
C GLY A 112 4.61 8.57 -17.47
N HIS A 113 3.56 9.29 -17.09
CA HIS A 113 3.23 9.52 -15.69
C HIS A 113 2.74 8.26 -14.93
N VAL A 114 2.21 7.25 -15.62
CA VAL A 114 1.88 5.94 -15.01
C VAL A 114 3.15 5.25 -14.50
N GLY A 115 4.28 5.41 -15.22
CA GLY A 115 5.58 4.89 -14.81
C GLY A 115 6.05 5.45 -13.46
N LEU A 116 5.75 6.71 -13.18
CA LEU A 116 6.04 7.35 -11.89
C LEU A 116 5.25 6.69 -10.76
N ALA A 117 3.96 6.42 -10.99
CA ALA A 117 3.09 5.74 -10.04
C ALA A 117 3.59 4.32 -9.73
N ILE A 118 3.98 3.57 -10.76
CA ILE A 118 4.52 2.21 -10.62
C ILE A 118 5.84 2.23 -9.82
N ALA A 119 6.78 3.12 -10.14
CA ALA A 119 8.05 3.23 -9.43
C ALA A 119 7.85 3.54 -7.94
N THR A 120 6.93 4.45 -7.64
CA THR A 120 6.59 4.83 -6.27
C THR A 120 6.00 3.65 -5.51
N SER A 121 5.11 2.89 -6.12
CA SER A 121 4.50 1.70 -5.52
C SER A 121 5.50 0.59 -5.26
N ILE A 122 6.39 0.32 -6.23
CA ILE A 122 7.48 -0.66 -6.07
C ILE A 122 8.39 -0.28 -4.90
N SER A 123 8.79 0.99 -4.81
CA SER A 123 9.68 1.46 -3.73
C SER A 123 9.02 1.34 -2.34
N GLY A 124 7.73 1.66 -2.24
CA GLY A 124 6.94 1.53 -1.01
C GLY A 124 6.79 0.07 -0.56
N VAL A 125 6.44 -0.82 -1.49
CA VAL A 125 6.34 -2.27 -1.21
C VAL A 125 7.70 -2.84 -0.83
N MET A 126 8.77 -2.47 -1.53
CA MET A 126 10.14 -2.90 -1.21
C MET A 126 10.54 -2.46 0.20
N ALA A 127 10.29 -1.21 0.58
CA ALA A 127 10.59 -0.72 1.93
C ALA A 127 9.84 -1.52 3.00
N ALA A 128 8.54 -1.79 2.78
CA ALA A 128 7.73 -2.60 3.68
C ALA A 128 8.26 -4.03 3.82
N LEU A 129 8.64 -4.66 2.72
CA LEU A 129 9.21 -6.01 2.72
C LEU A 129 10.54 -6.05 3.47
N ILE A 130 11.45 -5.11 3.24
CA ILE A 130 12.74 -5.05 3.95
C ILE A 130 12.51 -4.89 5.46
N LEU A 131 11.69 -3.91 5.88
CA LEU A 131 11.40 -3.70 7.28
C LEU A 131 10.68 -4.90 7.92
N GLY A 132 9.72 -5.51 7.22
CA GLY A 132 9.02 -6.71 7.67
C GLY A 132 9.97 -7.89 7.87
N ILE A 133 10.85 -8.17 6.91
CA ILE A 133 11.86 -9.24 7.02
C ILE A 133 12.79 -9.00 8.20
N LEU A 134 13.28 -7.76 8.36
CA LEU A 134 14.14 -7.40 9.49
C LEU A 134 13.42 -7.56 10.83
N LEU A 135 12.13 -7.23 10.89
CA LEU A 135 11.31 -7.36 12.08
C LEU A 135 11.10 -8.84 12.47
N VAL A 136 10.81 -9.70 11.48
CA VAL A 136 10.70 -11.15 11.68
C VAL A 136 12.03 -11.73 12.14
N ARG A 137 13.14 -11.40 11.48
CA ARG A 137 14.49 -11.90 11.84
C ARG A 137 14.94 -11.46 13.22
N SER A 138 14.50 -10.29 13.68
CA SER A 138 14.83 -9.81 15.04
C SER A 138 13.95 -10.40 16.15
N GLY A 139 13.03 -11.32 15.81
CA GLY A 139 12.12 -11.95 16.78
C GLY A 139 11.06 -11.01 17.36
N LYS A 140 10.94 -9.81 16.82
CA LYS A 140 10.02 -8.76 17.29
C LYS A 140 8.61 -8.87 16.71
N LEU A 141 8.41 -9.75 15.75
CA LEU A 141 7.11 -10.06 15.15
C LEU A 141 6.75 -11.51 15.48
N ALA A 142 6.18 -11.74 16.65
CA ALA A 142 5.64 -13.03 17.06
C ALA A 142 4.14 -13.05 16.72
N GLY A 143 3.77 -13.85 15.71
CA GLY A 143 2.35 -14.13 15.40
C GLY A 143 1.67 -13.06 14.55
N MET A 144 2.05 -12.95 13.27
CA MET A 144 1.23 -12.17 12.31
C MET A 144 -0.21 -12.69 12.33
N PRO A 145 -1.22 -11.79 12.35
CA PRO A 145 -2.63 -12.17 12.33
C PRO A 145 -3.08 -12.63 10.92
N PHE A 146 -2.43 -13.69 10.38
CA PHE A 146 -2.73 -14.20 9.05
C PHE A 146 -4.20 -14.58 8.87
N GLY A 147 -4.84 -15.08 9.94
CA GLY A 147 -6.26 -15.41 9.92
C GLY A 147 -7.16 -14.17 9.74
N LEU A 148 -6.80 -13.06 10.36
CA LEU A 148 -7.52 -11.79 10.21
C LEU A 148 -7.28 -11.21 8.80
N LEU A 149 -6.05 -11.18 8.34
CA LEU A 149 -5.71 -10.69 7.00
C LEU A 149 -6.41 -11.52 5.91
N GLY A 150 -6.45 -12.85 6.06
CA GLY A 150 -7.19 -13.72 5.13
C GLY A 150 -8.69 -13.40 5.09
N ARG A 151 -9.33 -13.18 6.26
CA ARG A 151 -10.75 -12.77 6.33
C ARG A 151 -10.99 -11.40 5.69
N LEU A 152 -10.07 -10.46 5.88
CA LEU A 152 -10.15 -9.13 5.26
C LEU A 152 -9.99 -9.20 3.74
N CYS A 153 -9.07 -10.03 3.24
CA CYS A 153 -8.94 -10.27 1.80
C CYS A 153 -10.21 -10.89 1.21
N LEU A 154 -10.83 -11.86 1.88
CA LEU A 154 -12.10 -12.46 1.45
C LEU A 154 -13.24 -11.44 1.43
N ALA A 155 -13.39 -10.66 2.49
CA ALA A 155 -14.42 -9.60 2.56
C ALA A 155 -14.21 -8.56 1.45
N SER A 156 -12.97 -8.16 1.19
CA SER A 156 -12.64 -7.21 0.12
C SER A 156 -12.86 -7.80 -1.27
N ALA A 157 -12.62 -9.10 -1.47
CA ALA A 157 -12.94 -9.79 -2.71
C ALA A 157 -14.47 -9.82 -2.96
N CYS A 158 -15.27 -10.07 -1.93
CA CYS A 158 -16.74 -9.98 -2.02
C CYS A 158 -17.19 -8.55 -2.37
N MET A 159 -16.58 -7.53 -1.76
CA MET A 159 -16.84 -6.13 -2.09
C MET A 159 -16.46 -5.81 -3.54
N ALA A 160 -15.31 -6.28 -4.01
CA ALA A 160 -14.88 -6.12 -5.40
C ALA A 160 -15.88 -6.74 -6.37
N ALA A 161 -16.33 -7.96 -6.09
CA ALA A 161 -17.35 -8.63 -6.90
C ALA A 161 -18.64 -7.83 -6.97
N GLY A 162 -19.10 -7.29 -5.83
CA GLY A 162 -20.28 -6.42 -5.77
C GLY A 162 -20.11 -5.14 -6.60
N LEU A 163 -18.96 -4.47 -6.49
CA LEU A 163 -18.66 -3.25 -7.26
C LEU A 163 -18.60 -3.52 -8.77
N LEU A 164 -18.00 -4.64 -9.19
CA LEU A 164 -17.93 -5.02 -10.60
C LEU A 164 -19.31 -5.35 -11.18
N VAL A 165 -20.16 -6.03 -10.41
CA VAL A 165 -21.56 -6.30 -10.81
C VAL A 165 -22.34 -4.99 -10.94
N THR A 166 -22.18 -4.07 -10.02
CA THR A 166 -22.85 -2.75 -10.10
C THR A 166 -22.41 -1.97 -11.33
N LYS A 167 -21.09 -2.01 -11.66
CA LYS A 167 -20.55 -1.38 -12.87
C LYS A 167 -21.14 -1.98 -14.16
N GLN A 168 -21.49 -3.29 -14.16
CA GLN A 168 -22.12 -3.94 -15.32
C GLN A 168 -23.63 -3.66 -15.45
N VAL A 169 -24.31 -3.45 -14.32
CA VAL A 169 -25.77 -3.25 -14.29
C VAL A 169 -26.16 -1.79 -14.56
N MET A 170 -25.26 -0.84 -14.25
CA MET A 170 -25.43 0.58 -14.54
C MET A 170 -24.34 1.03 -15.52
N PRO A 171 -24.42 0.67 -16.80
CA PRO A 171 -23.58 1.33 -17.81
C PRO A 171 -24.07 2.78 -17.95
N ASP A 172 -23.14 3.73 -17.93
CA ASP A 172 -23.37 5.18 -18.12
C ASP A 172 -24.12 5.48 -19.41
#